data_2932af1b6ccd009ad8761d63062cbf74
#
_entry.id   2932af1b6ccd009ad8761d63062cbf74
#
_cell.length_a   1.000
_cell.length_b   1.000
_cell.length_c   1.000
_cell.angle_alpha   90.00
_cell.angle_beta   90.00
_cell.angle_gamma   90.00
#
_symmetry.space_group_name_H-M   'P 1'
#
loop_
_entity.id
_entity.type
_entity.pdbx_description
1 polymer ?
#
loop_
_entity_poly.entity_id
_entity_poly.type
_entity_poly.pdbx_seq_one_letter_code
_entity_poly.pdbx_strand_id
1 'polypeptide(L)'
;MSIRILGTEVLFDAPWALGLLALVVIAAALELRRERGRSGGMLFSSLGLVPRGRPSWRVRARWLLLPLRVVAATALIIALAAPSVVQAAFDVPAEGIDIVVVLDTSSSMTTPDLGGQPRIDVVKRVVHDFLDGLQNDRVGIVIFSAESMVLSPLTLDYAAAQRLVEPVAAGRPLRDGTAIGTGLATGLNLLRESTARGKVAILLTDGQNNAGDVQPTDAAQIAKLLGVRLYTIGAIAARSRADVDEALMKRMSETTGGLYYRASDETALRDVYREIQTLEKARVGTRAFISTEDASLPFAAAGAGLLALQFLLALTVFRRTP
;
A
#
# COMPACT_ATOMS: atom_id res chain seq x y z
N MET A 1 -2.38 -19.11 7.95
CA MET A 1 -1.37 -19.68 8.87
C MET A 1 -0.05 -19.68 8.13
N SER A 2 0.97 -19.03 8.67
CA SER A 2 2.30 -19.01 8.02
C SER A 2 3.21 -20.04 8.67
N ILE A 3 3.90 -20.81 7.84
CA ILE A 3 4.93 -21.78 8.28
C ILE A 3 6.18 -21.48 7.48
N ARG A 4 7.33 -21.36 8.16
CA ARG A 4 8.62 -21.12 7.52
C ARG A 4 9.27 -22.47 7.18
N ILE A 5 9.41 -22.77 5.89
CA ILE A 5 10.00 -24.02 5.40
C ILE A 5 11.22 -23.64 4.53
N LEU A 6 12.41 -24.10 4.90
CA LEU A 6 13.68 -23.89 4.16
C LEU A 6 13.98 -22.42 3.82
N GLY A 7 13.57 -21.47 4.69
CA GLY A 7 13.84 -20.05 4.48
C GLY A 7 12.73 -19.30 3.69
N THR A 8 11.77 -20.01 3.11
CA THR A 8 10.59 -19.42 2.44
C THR A 8 9.39 -19.44 3.38
N GLU A 9 8.65 -18.33 3.40
CA GLU A 9 7.36 -18.24 4.13
C GLU A 9 6.25 -18.80 3.25
N VAL A 10 5.64 -19.91 3.71
CA VAL A 10 4.50 -20.52 3.05
C VAL A 10 3.25 -20.14 3.85
N LEU A 11 2.30 -19.52 3.18
CA LEU A 11 0.98 -19.19 3.71
C LEU A 11 0.00 -20.28 3.31
N PHE A 12 -0.86 -20.71 4.23
CA PHE A 12 -1.96 -21.63 3.93
C PHE A 12 -3.28 -20.90 4.03
N ASP A 13 -4.01 -20.80 2.92
CA ASP A 13 -5.30 -20.09 2.88
C ASP A 13 -6.40 -20.91 3.56
N ALA A 14 -6.33 -22.25 3.48
CA ALA A 14 -7.26 -23.17 4.12
C ALA A 14 -6.56 -24.12 5.13
N PRO A 15 -6.04 -23.63 6.26
CA PRO A 15 -5.26 -24.44 7.20
C PRO A 15 -6.08 -25.55 7.87
N TRP A 16 -7.41 -25.44 7.91
CA TRP A 16 -8.31 -26.47 8.42
C TRP A 16 -8.21 -27.77 7.63
N ALA A 17 -7.89 -27.70 6.33
CA ALA A 17 -7.74 -28.88 5.46
C ALA A 17 -6.60 -29.81 5.95
N LEU A 18 -5.56 -29.28 6.59
CA LEU A 18 -4.48 -30.09 7.17
C LEU A 18 -5.00 -31.04 8.27
N GLY A 19 -6.11 -30.72 8.92
CA GLY A 19 -6.76 -31.63 9.87
C GLY A 19 -7.23 -32.96 9.23
N LEU A 20 -7.48 -32.97 7.92
CA LEU A 20 -7.82 -34.19 7.19
C LEU A 20 -6.69 -35.21 7.13
N LEU A 21 -5.43 -34.79 7.37
CA LEU A 21 -4.29 -35.71 7.49
C LEU A 21 -4.50 -36.74 8.60
N ALA A 22 -5.16 -36.36 9.68
CA ALA A 22 -5.50 -37.30 10.75
C ALA A 22 -6.40 -38.44 10.26
N LEU A 23 -7.36 -38.12 9.37
CA LEU A 23 -8.26 -39.12 8.76
C LEU A 23 -7.49 -40.09 7.86
N VAL A 24 -6.48 -39.61 7.13
CA VAL A 24 -5.61 -40.46 6.30
C VAL A 24 -4.83 -41.44 7.17
N VAL A 25 -4.27 -40.97 8.28
CA VAL A 25 -3.54 -41.83 9.25
C VAL A 25 -4.48 -42.89 9.84
N ILE A 26 -5.69 -42.50 10.26
CA ILE A 26 -6.70 -43.41 10.80
C ILE A 26 -7.09 -44.45 9.75
N ALA A 27 -7.38 -43.99 8.52
CA ALA A 27 -7.76 -44.90 7.43
C ALA A 27 -6.64 -45.89 7.10
N ALA A 28 -5.40 -45.45 7.02
CA ALA A 28 -4.22 -46.31 6.81
C ALA A 28 -4.05 -47.33 7.94
N ALA A 29 -4.21 -46.92 9.21
CA ALA A 29 -4.14 -47.80 10.36
C ALA A 29 -5.25 -48.87 10.36
N LEU A 30 -6.48 -48.48 9.99
CA LEU A 30 -7.60 -49.41 9.86
C LEU A 30 -7.38 -50.40 8.72
N GLU A 31 -6.83 -49.94 7.59
CA GLU A 31 -6.54 -50.85 6.45
C GLU A 31 -5.43 -51.86 6.81
N LEU A 32 -4.34 -51.42 7.50
CA LEU A 32 -3.30 -52.30 8.03
C LEU A 32 -3.85 -53.33 9.04
N ARG A 33 -4.77 -52.90 9.94
CA ARG A 33 -5.43 -53.84 10.88
C ARG A 33 -6.30 -54.84 10.13
N ARG A 34 -7.05 -54.43 9.12
CA ARG A 34 -7.89 -55.29 8.30
C ARG A 34 -7.05 -56.30 7.48
N GLU A 35 -5.88 -55.91 6.98
CA GLU A 35 -5.00 -56.80 6.27
C GLU A 35 -4.39 -57.85 7.21
N ARG A 36 -3.98 -57.48 8.42
CA ARG A 36 -3.49 -58.39 9.46
C ARG A 36 -4.55 -59.35 10.01
N GLY A 37 -5.82 -58.91 10.07
CA GLY A 37 -6.94 -59.72 10.52
C GLY A 37 -7.56 -60.62 9.45
N ARG A 38 -7.24 -60.41 8.16
CA ARG A 38 -7.71 -61.22 7.02
C ARG A 38 -6.86 -62.47 6.74
N SER A 39 -6.35 -63.11 7.76
CA SER A 39 -5.96 -64.54 7.68
C SER A 39 -7.24 -65.40 7.67
N GLY A 40 -8.16 -65.10 6.71
CA GLY A 40 -9.30 -65.95 6.46
C GLY A 40 -8.82 -67.25 5.84
N GLY A 41 -8.53 -68.19 6.69
CA GLY A 41 -8.26 -69.56 6.26
C GLY A 41 -9.50 -70.14 5.59
N MET A 42 -9.40 -70.50 4.33
CA MET A 42 -10.38 -71.45 3.76
C MET A 42 -10.18 -72.78 4.49
N LEU A 43 -11.25 -73.28 5.09
CA LEU A 43 -11.27 -74.61 5.63
C LEU A 43 -11.21 -75.62 4.47
N PHE A 44 -9.96 -76.05 4.18
CA PHE A 44 -9.75 -77.18 3.26
C PHE A 44 -9.66 -78.45 4.06
N SER A 45 -10.43 -79.45 3.65
CA SER A 45 -10.46 -80.80 4.27
C SER A 45 -9.16 -81.57 4.11
N SER A 46 -8.24 -81.17 3.23
CA SER A 46 -6.93 -81.77 3.05
C SER A 46 -5.89 -80.78 2.58
N LEU A 47 -4.91 -80.43 3.45
CA LEU A 47 -3.77 -79.56 3.15
C LEU A 47 -2.71 -80.17 2.20
N GLY A 48 -2.83 -81.46 1.91
CA GLY A 48 -1.90 -82.19 1.05
C GLY A 48 -2.01 -81.88 -0.45
N LEU A 49 -3.13 -81.30 -0.87
CA LEU A 49 -3.43 -81.01 -2.28
C LEU A 49 -3.08 -79.56 -2.68
N VAL A 50 -2.63 -78.73 -1.74
CA VAL A 50 -2.26 -77.35 -2.03
C VAL A 50 -0.74 -77.25 -2.28
N PRO A 51 -0.32 -76.98 -3.52
CA PRO A 51 1.09 -76.79 -3.77
C PRO A 51 1.65 -75.66 -2.90
N ARG A 52 2.66 -75.91 -2.07
CA ARG A 52 3.41 -74.89 -1.31
C ARG A 52 4.22 -74.03 -2.27
N GLY A 53 3.57 -73.21 -3.10
CA GLY A 53 4.19 -72.26 -3.99
C GLY A 53 4.75 -71.06 -3.20
N ARG A 54 5.93 -70.60 -3.56
CA ARG A 54 6.44 -69.34 -3.05
C ARG A 54 5.51 -68.20 -3.48
N PRO A 55 5.14 -67.28 -2.59
CA PRO A 55 4.25 -66.16 -2.97
C PRO A 55 4.88 -65.40 -4.13
N SER A 56 4.10 -65.23 -5.22
CA SER A 56 4.50 -64.47 -6.41
C SER A 56 4.97 -63.02 -6.01
N TRP A 57 5.94 -62.52 -6.74
CA TRP A 57 6.39 -61.14 -6.54
C TRP A 57 5.24 -60.13 -6.56
N ARG A 58 4.19 -60.38 -7.34
CA ARG A 58 2.96 -59.60 -7.40
C ARG A 58 2.23 -59.52 -6.05
N VAL A 59 2.17 -60.60 -5.30
CA VAL A 59 1.58 -60.67 -3.97
C VAL A 59 2.46 -59.89 -2.96
N ARG A 60 3.77 -60.01 -3.12
CA ARG A 60 4.73 -59.24 -2.26
C ARG A 60 4.67 -57.75 -2.56
N ALA A 61 4.56 -57.33 -3.82
CA ALA A 61 4.57 -55.91 -4.19
C ALA A 61 3.23 -55.19 -3.92
N ARG A 62 2.20 -55.95 -3.59
CA ARG A 62 0.84 -55.40 -3.33
C ARG A 62 0.79 -54.46 -2.13
N TRP A 63 1.67 -54.66 -1.15
CA TRP A 63 1.76 -53.77 0.00
C TRP A 63 2.16 -52.34 -0.39
N LEU A 64 2.79 -52.11 -1.56
CA LEU A 64 3.14 -50.83 -2.09
C LEU A 64 1.94 -49.96 -2.47
N LEU A 65 0.75 -50.54 -2.67
CA LEU A 65 -0.47 -49.81 -3.00
C LEU A 65 -0.97 -48.94 -1.84
N LEU A 66 -0.73 -49.37 -0.58
CA LEU A 66 -1.13 -48.60 0.60
C LEU A 66 -0.31 -47.32 0.77
N PRO A 67 1.03 -47.35 0.83
CA PRO A 67 1.81 -46.13 0.91
C PRO A 67 1.58 -45.19 -0.30
N LEU A 68 1.40 -45.74 -1.49
CA LEU A 68 1.08 -44.96 -2.69
C LEU A 68 -0.24 -44.17 -2.51
N ARG A 69 -1.26 -44.80 -1.93
CA ARG A 69 -2.56 -44.18 -1.62
C ARG A 69 -2.39 -43.08 -0.53
N VAL A 70 -1.62 -43.37 0.50
CA VAL A 70 -1.36 -42.42 1.59
C VAL A 70 -0.65 -41.17 1.07
N VAL A 71 0.42 -41.35 0.26
CA VAL A 71 1.17 -40.23 -0.34
C VAL A 71 0.26 -39.42 -1.27
N ALA A 72 -0.54 -40.07 -2.12
CA ALA A 72 -1.46 -39.37 -3.02
C ALA A 72 -2.50 -38.57 -2.24
N ALA A 73 -3.13 -39.17 -1.21
CA ALA A 73 -4.09 -38.46 -0.36
C ALA A 73 -3.48 -37.28 0.39
N THR A 74 -2.25 -37.46 0.91
CA THR A 74 -1.49 -36.38 1.57
C THR A 74 -1.22 -35.23 0.60
N ALA A 75 -0.79 -35.52 -0.63
CA ALA A 75 -0.55 -34.49 -1.65
C ALA A 75 -1.81 -33.73 -2.02
N LEU A 76 -2.97 -34.41 -2.15
CA LEU A 76 -4.23 -33.76 -2.40
C LEU A 76 -4.74 -32.90 -1.25
N ILE A 77 -4.50 -33.31 0.00
CA ILE A 77 -4.83 -32.52 1.20
C ILE A 77 -3.95 -31.28 1.27
N ILE A 78 -2.66 -31.39 0.95
CA ILE A 78 -1.76 -30.23 0.88
C ILE A 78 -2.24 -29.27 -0.21
N ALA A 79 -2.63 -29.77 -1.38
CA ALA A 79 -3.21 -28.96 -2.45
C ALA A 79 -4.49 -28.23 -1.99
N LEU A 80 -5.38 -28.94 -1.26
CA LEU A 80 -6.62 -28.37 -0.72
C LEU A 80 -6.36 -27.31 0.35
N ALA A 81 -5.24 -27.40 1.09
CA ALA A 81 -4.81 -26.38 2.04
C ALA A 81 -4.36 -25.08 1.35
N ALA A 82 -4.29 -25.06 0.00
CA ALA A 82 -3.91 -23.94 -0.85
C ALA A 82 -2.62 -23.26 -0.36
N PRO A 83 -1.47 -23.94 -0.46
CA PRO A 83 -0.19 -23.33 -0.09
C PRO A 83 0.16 -22.21 -1.09
N SER A 84 0.43 -21.01 -0.59
CA SER A 84 0.95 -19.88 -1.35
C SER A 84 2.34 -19.51 -0.87
N VAL A 85 3.25 -19.31 -1.81
CA VAL A 85 4.64 -18.92 -1.54
C VAL A 85 4.78 -17.42 -1.69
N VAL A 86 5.33 -16.76 -0.67
CA VAL A 86 5.66 -15.34 -0.75
C VAL A 86 6.87 -15.17 -1.67
N GLN A 87 6.67 -14.59 -2.86
CA GLN A 87 7.75 -14.35 -3.82
C GLN A 87 8.46 -13.01 -3.61
N ALA A 88 7.71 -11.97 -3.28
CA ALA A 88 8.30 -10.67 -2.97
C ALA A 88 7.35 -9.87 -2.07
N ALA A 89 7.92 -9.23 -1.06
CA ALA A 89 7.27 -8.14 -0.36
C ALA A 89 7.76 -6.85 -1.03
N PHE A 90 6.92 -6.21 -1.84
CA PHE A 90 7.17 -4.88 -2.33
C PHE A 90 6.52 -3.90 -1.36
N ASP A 91 7.31 -3.00 -0.81
CA ASP A 91 6.79 -1.83 -0.14
C ASP A 91 6.21 -0.89 -1.21
N VAL A 92 4.93 -1.06 -1.51
CA VAL A 92 4.21 -0.09 -2.33
C VAL A 92 3.90 1.11 -1.42
N PRO A 93 4.26 2.34 -1.83
CA PRO A 93 3.79 3.52 -1.11
C PRO A 93 2.28 3.39 -0.91
N ALA A 94 1.82 3.51 0.33
CA ALA A 94 0.39 3.55 0.60
C ALA A 94 -0.24 4.67 -0.24
N GLU A 95 -1.54 4.58 -0.47
CA GLU A 95 -2.34 5.57 -1.23
C GLU A 95 -1.75 6.98 -1.13
N GLY A 96 -1.59 7.67 -2.27
CA GLY A 96 -1.05 9.02 -2.31
C GLY A 96 -1.79 9.96 -1.36
N ILE A 97 -1.14 11.02 -0.95
CA ILE A 97 -1.73 12.08 -0.14
C ILE A 97 -2.39 13.14 -1.04
N ASP A 98 -3.34 13.86 -0.49
CA ASP A 98 -3.92 15.03 -1.14
C ASP A 98 -3.26 16.29 -0.60
N ILE A 99 -2.66 17.05 -1.48
CA ILE A 99 -1.92 18.27 -1.15
C ILE A 99 -2.64 19.46 -1.80
N VAL A 100 -2.87 20.51 -1.04
CA VAL A 100 -3.29 21.81 -1.59
C VAL A 100 -2.19 22.83 -1.30
N VAL A 101 -1.70 23.44 -2.36
CA VAL A 101 -0.75 24.56 -2.28
C VAL A 101 -1.53 25.86 -2.38
N VAL A 102 -1.42 26.71 -1.36
CA VAL A 102 -2.11 28.00 -1.24
C VAL A 102 -1.05 29.10 -1.36
N LEU A 103 -1.05 29.79 -2.50
CA LEU A 103 0.00 30.73 -2.88
C LEU A 103 -0.49 32.17 -2.77
N ASP A 104 0.28 32.98 -2.07
CA ASP A 104 0.12 34.42 -2.03
C ASP A 104 0.54 35.04 -3.36
N THR A 105 -0.33 35.89 -3.92
CA THR A 105 -0.09 36.67 -5.14
C THR A 105 -0.29 38.15 -4.93
N SER A 106 -0.22 38.62 -3.68
CA SER A 106 -0.28 40.05 -3.33
C SER A 106 0.88 40.84 -3.95
N SER A 107 0.76 42.14 -3.98
CA SER A 107 1.78 43.04 -4.60
C SER A 107 3.14 42.93 -3.93
N SER A 108 3.23 42.57 -2.64
CA SER A 108 4.48 42.32 -1.93
C SER A 108 5.34 41.23 -2.56
N MET A 109 4.70 40.23 -3.23
CA MET A 109 5.39 39.16 -3.94
C MET A 109 6.19 39.62 -5.17
N THR A 110 6.05 40.89 -5.60
CA THR A 110 6.92 41.49 -6.64
C THR A 110 8.30 41.89 -6.11
N THR A 111 8.52 41.89 -4.79
CA THR A 111 9.79 42.34 -4.18
C THR A 111 10.94 41.42 -4.62
N PRO A 112 12.04 42.00 -5.18
CA PRO A 112 13.16 41.22 -5.72
C PRO A 112 14.22 40.95 -4.66
N ASP A 113 13.88 40.31 -3.56
CA ASP A 113 14.78 40.07 -2.44
C ASP A 113 15.18 38.59 -2.24
N LEU A 114 14.55 37.66 -2.93
CA LEU A 114 14.93 36.26 -2.96
C LEU A 114 15.93 36.01 -4.11
N GLY A 115 17.24 36.17 -3.81
CA GLY A 115 18.26 35.97 -4.85
C GLY A 115 18.27 37.08 -5.93
N GLY A 116 17.71 38.26 -5.67
CA GLY A 116 17.62 39.36 -6.64
C GLY A 116 16.48 39.22 -7.65
N GLN A 117 15.57 38.24 -7.47
CA GLN A 117 14.40 38.01 -8.32
C GLN A 117 13.12 38.26 -7.54
N PRO A 118 11.99 38.60 -8.22
CA PRO A 118 10.67 38.69 -7.59
C PRO A 118 10.33 37.40 -6.85
N ARG A 119 9.77 37.51 -5.64
CA ARG A 119 9.39 36.34 -4.83
C ARG A 119 8.46 35.40 -5.58
N ILE A 120 7.50 35.96 -6.32
CA ILE A 120 6.54 35.16 -7.08
C ILE A 120 7.23 34.25 -8.11
N ASP A 121 8.28 34.74 -8.78
CA ASP A 121 8.99 33.97 -9.80
C ASP A 121 9.81 32.83 -9.16
N VAL A 122 10.40 33.09 -8.00
CA VAL A 122 11.11 32.06 -7.21
C VAL A 122 10.12 30.97 -6.75
N VAL A 123 8.98 31.41 -6.20
CA VAL A 123 7.91 30.52 -5.73
C VAL A 123 7.40 29.63 -6.87
N LYS A 124 7.11 30.20 -8.05
CA LYS A 124 6.64 29.45 -9.23
C LYS A 124 7.63 28.34 -9.60
N ARG A 125 8.93 28.63 -9.67
CA ARG A 125 9.95 27.62 -9.97
C ARG A 125 9.99 26.51 -8.92
N VAL A 126 9.95 26.87 -7.64
CA VAL A 126 9.97 25.87 -6.58
C VAL A 126 8.71 25.01 -6.57
N VAL A 127 7.55 25.61 -6.84
CA VAL A 127 6.29 24.85 -6.99
C VAL A 127 6.37 23.91 -8.20
N HIS A 128 6.98 24.35 -9.31
CA HIS A 128 7.21 23.51 -10.48
C HIS A 128 8.08 22.29 -10.12
N ASP A 129 9.22 22.51 -9.48
CA ASP A 129 10.13 21.44 -9.04
C ASP A 129 9.46 20.50 -8.01
N PHE A 130 8.63 21.05 -7.13
CA PHE A 130 7.84 20.25 -6.18
C PHE A 130 6.86 19.31 -6.91
N LEU A 131 6.14 19.82 -7.91
CA LEU A 131 5.21 19.03 -8.72
C LEU A 131 5.93 17.90 -9.47
N ASP A 132 7.13 18.14 -10.00
CA ASP A 132 7.95 17.13 -10.66
C ASP A 132 8.41 16.02 -9.71
N GLY A 133 8.53 16.32 -8.42
CA GLY A 133 8.91 15.36 -7.39
C GLY A 133 7.77 14.52 -6.84
N LEU A 134 6.51 14.80 -7.18
CA LEU A 134 5.35 14.09 -6.71
C LEU A 134 5.17 12.73 -7.42
N GLN A 135 4.68 11.75 -6.69
CA GLN A 135 4.36 10.42 -7.22
C GLN A 135 3.08 9.92 -6.56
N ASN A 136 2.03 9.76 -7.36
CA ASN A 136 0.71 9.28 -6.93
C ASN A 136 -0.02 10.19 -5.91
N ASP A 137 0.47 11.42 -5.66
CA ASP A 137 -0.13 12.39 -4.78
C ASP A 137 -1.01 13.34 -5.60
N ARG A 138 -2.27 13.58 -5.21
CA ARG A 138 -3.09 14.60 -5.91
C ARG A 138 -2.71 15.97 -5.38
N VAL A 139 -2.56 16.92 -6.31
CA VAL A 139 -2.25 18.31 -5.97
C VAL A 139 -3.36 19.23 -6.45
N GLY A 140 -3.79 20.14 -5.60
CA GLY A 140 -4.62 21.28 -5.92
C GLY A 140 -3.84 22.57 -5.68
N ILE A 141 -4.14 23.62 -6.46
CA ILE A 141 -3.48 24.92 -6.34
C ILE A 141 -4.52 26.01 -6.19
N VAL A 142 -4.35 26.81 -5.16
CA VAL A 142 -5.15 28.01 -4.88
C VAL A 142 -4.21 29.21 -4.87
N ILE A 143 -4.59 30.27 -5.51
CA ILE A 143 -3.95 31.57 -5.39
C ILE A 143 -4.83 32.52 -4.60
N PHE A 144 -4.23 33.40 -3.83
CA PHE A 144 -4.95 34.41 -3.09
C PHE A 144 -4.20 35.74 -3.05
N SER A 145 -4.96 36.81 -2.87
CA SER A 145 -4.55 38.16 -2.56
C SER A 145 -5.61 38.74 -1.61
N ALA A 146 -6.33 39.81 -1.93
CA ALA A 146 -7.53 40.21 -1.16
C ALA A 146 -8.70 39.22 -1.33
N GLU A 147 -8.69 38.45 -2.37
CA GLU A 147 -9.65 37.38 -2.74
C GLU A 147 -8.87 36.08 -2.96
N SER A 148 -9.60 34.97 -3.17
CA SER A 148 -8.98 33.69 -3.49
C SER A 148 -9.63 33.03 -4.70
N MET A 149 -8.84 32.28 -5.45
CA MET A 149 -9.28 31.54 -6.63
C MET A 149 -8.62 30.18 -6.68
N VAL A 150 -9.42 29.14 -7.00
CA VAL A 150 -8.88 27.82 -7.34
C VAL A 150 -8.26 27.89 -8.72
N LEU A 151 -6.96 27.70 -8.80
CA LEU A 151 -6.20 27.66 -10.05
C LEU A 151 -6.22 26.26 -10.65
N SER A 152 -6.03 25.24 -9.83
CA SER A 152 -6.11 23.84 -10.21
C SER A 152 -6.88 23.04 -9.14
N PRO A 153 -7.90 22.25 -9.52
CA PRO A 153 -8.50 21.28 -8.60
C PRO A 153 -7.51 20.17 -8.28
N LEU A 154 -7.84 19.28 -7.33
CA LEU A 154 -7.03 18.12 -7.01
C LEU A 154 -6.84 17.21 -8.25
N THR A 155 -5.61 17.08 -8.73
CA THR A 155 -5.26 16.33 -9.94
C THR A 155 -3.95 15.56 -9.77
N LEU A 156 -3.79 14.50 -10.56
CA LEU A 156 -2.52 13.80 -10.80
C LEU A 156 -1.80 14.30 -12.06
N ASP A 157 -2.45 15.17 -12.85
CA ASP A 157 -1.84 15.78 -14.03
C ASP A 157 -1.00 16.99 -13.61
N TYR A 158 0.22 16.69 -13.16
CA TYR A 158 1.17 17.73 -12.71
C TYR A 158 1.54 18.70 -13.83
N ALA A 159 1.64 18.20 -15.07
CA ALA A 159 1.96 19.05 -16.22
C ALA A 159 0.82 20.06 -16.50
N ALA A 160 -0.43 19.68 -16.30
CA ALA A 160 -1.54 20.62 -16.40
C ALA A 160 -1.49 21.66 -15.25
N ALA A 161 -1.22 21.22 -14.02
CA ALA A 161 -1.08 22.12 -12.88
C ALA A 161 0.06 23.14 -13.07
N GLN A 162 1.22 22.69 -13.58
CA GLN A 162 2.36 23.58 -13.90
C GLN A 162 1.99 24.64 -14.94
N ARG A 163 1.31 24.25 -16.02
CA ARG A 163 0.87 25.20 -17.06
C ARG A 163 -0.09 26.26 -16.52
N LEU A 164 -0.89 25.94 -15.51
CA LEU A 164 -1.78 26.90 -14.87
C LEU A 164 -1.04 27.87 -13.94
N VAL A 165 0.05 27.46 -13.31
CA VAL A 165 0.90 28.31 -12.45
C VAL A 165 1.74 29.27 -13.26
N GLU A 166 2.18 28.89 -14.47
CA GLU A 166 3.11 29.66 -15.29
C GLU A 166 2.66 31.13 -15.53
N PRO A 167 1.40 31.43 -15.93
CA PRO A 167 0.95 32.79 -16.18
C PRO A 167 0.65 33.61 -14.92
N VAL A 168 0.73 33.01 -13.71
CA VAL A 168 0.42 33.72 -12.45
C VAL A 168 1.43 34.85 -12.23
N ALA A 169 0.92 36.02 -11.93
CA ALA A 169 1.70 37.21 -11.62
C ALA A 169 1.18 37.88 -10.34
N ALA A 170 2.09 38.46 -9.56
CA ALA A 170 1.71 39.18 -8.35
C ALA A 170 0.86 40.43 -8.71
N GLY A 171 -0.17 40.69 -7.89
CA GLY A 171 -1.11 41.78 -8.09
C GLY A 171 -2.11 41.56 -9.22
N ARG A 172 -2.17 40.39 -9.85
CA ARG A 172 -3.12 40.02 -10.91
C ARG A 172 -3.41 38.51 -10.89
N PRO A 173 -4.62 38.05 -11.23
CA PRO A 173 -5.82 38.82 -11.63
C PRO A 173 -6.63 39.35 -10.43
N LEU A 174 -6.23 39.03 -9.19
CA LEU A 174 -6.98 39.35 -7.98
C LEU A 174 -6.71 40.81 -7.50
N ARG A 175 -7.63 41.34 -6.73
CA ARG A 175 -7.44 42.67 -6.07
C ARG A 175 -6.32 42.57 -5.06
N ASP A 176 -5.55 43.66 -4.91
CA ASP A 176 -4.43 43.72 -3.98
C ASP A 176 -4.87 43.66 -2.50
N GLY A 177 -4.07 43.02 -1.70
CA GLY A 177 -4.30 42.71 -0.29
C GLY A 177 -3.86 41.28 0.03
N THR A 178 -3.94 40.89 1.30
CA THR A 178 -3.48 39.57 1.76
C THR A 178 -4.56 38.95 2.66
N ALA A 179 -5.39 38.07 2.10
CA ALA A 179 -6.49 37.38 2.75
C ALA A 179 -6.11 35.93 3.08
N ILE A 180 -5.17 35.73 4.02
CA ILE A 180 -4.63 34.41 4.38
C ILE A 180 -5.75 33.42 4.76
N GLY A 181 -6.67 33.84 5.63
CA GLY A 181 -7.76 32.99 6.10
C GLY A 181 -8.70 32.56 4.96
N THR A 182 -9.03 33.48 4.05
CA THR A 182 -9.89 33.19 2.88
C THR A 182 -9.18 32.26 1.89
N GLY A 183 -7.88 32.51 1.61
CA GLY A 183 -7.07 31.64 0.77
C GLY A 183 -6.99 30.21 1.32
N LEU A 184 -6.70 30.08 2.61
CA LEU A 184 -6.67 28.77 3.28
C LEU A 184 -8.07 28.09 3.25
N ALA A 185 -9.14 28.80 3.57
CA ALA A 185 -10.50 28.24 3.54
C ALA A 185 -10.89 27.71 2.16
N THR A 186 -10.48 28.40 1.09
CA THR A 186 -10.68 27.92 -0.30
C THR A 186 -9.89 26.64 -0.56
N GLY A 187 -8.64 26.57 -0.10
CA GLY A 187 -7.85 25.34 -0.20
C GLY A 187 -8.44 24.17 0.60
N LEU A 188 -8.93 24.44 1.80
CA LEU A 188 -9.57 23.42 2.63
C LEU A 188 -10.88 22.90 2.00
N ASN A 189 -11.59 23.72 1.25
CA ASN A 189 -12.80 23.28 0.55
C ASN A 189 -12.47 22.23 -0.52
N LEU A 190 -11.30 22.30 -1.18
CA LEU A 190 -10.82 21.25 -2.09
C LEU A 190 -10.55 19.93 -1.38
N LEU A 191 -10.10 19.98 -0.12
CA LEU A 191 -9.78 18.81 0.68
C LEU A 191 -10.98 18.24 1.46
N ARG A 192 -12.10 18.94 1.50
CA ARG A 192 -13.26 18.57 2.32
C ARG A 192 -13.82 17.19 1.96
N GLU A 193 -13.93 16.92 0.67
CA GLU A 193 -14.46 15.65 0.16
C GLU A 193 -13.39 14.61 -0.14
N SER A 194 -12.13 14.91 0.22
CA SER A 194 -11.03 13.99 0.05
C SER A 194 -11.17 12.77 0.96
N THR A 195 -10.99 11.59 0.40
CA THR A 195 -10.93 10.30 1.10
C THR A 195 -9.50 9.83 1.36
N ALA A 196 -8.48 10.62 0.93
CA ALA A 196 -7.08 10.29 1.15
C ALA A 196 -6.77 10.20 2.65
N ARG A 197 -5.87 9.29 3.01
CA ARG A 197 -5.42 9.12 4.40
C ARG A 197 -4.60 10.30 4.90
N GLY A 198 -3.81 10.90 4.01
CA GLY A 198 -3.05 12.11 4.29
C GLY A 198 -3.66 13.29 3.55
N LYS A 199 -3.99 14.35 4.28
CA LYS A 199 -4.47 15.63 3.73
C LYS A 199 -3.57 16.74 4.21
N VAL A 200 -3.00 17.48 3.28
CA VAL A 200 -1.99 18.51 3.56
C VAL A 200 -2.37 19.82 2.89
N ALA A 201 -2.27 20.91 3.61
CA ALA A 201 -2.31 22.26 3.06
C ALA A 201 -0.94 22.92 3.28
N ILE A 202 -0.37 23.48 2.23
CA ILE A 202 0.87 24.25 2.26
C ILE A 202 0.54 25.69 1.93
N LEU A 203 0.60 26.57 2.93
CA LEU A 203 0.34 28.00 2.78
C LEU A 203 1.67 28.74 2.65
N LEU A 204 1.84 29.46 1.55
CA LEU A 204 3.01 30.29 1.32
C LEU A 204 2.58 31.76 1.21
N THR A 205 3.16 32.61 2.06
CA THR A 205 2.92 34.06 2.09
C THR A 205 4.17 34.82 2.54
N ASP A 206 4.22 36.08 2.20
CA ASP A 206 5.26 37.01 2.64
C ASP A 206 4.69 38.21 3.42
N GLY A 207 3.37 38.22 3.69
CA GLY A 207 2.68 39.33 4.28
C GLY A 207 1.91 39.04 5.56
N GLN A 208 1.28 40.09 6.10
CA GLN A 208 0.32 40.02 7.18
C GLN A 208 -1.09 39.93 6.62
N ASN A 209 -1.97 39.25 7.36
CA ASN A 209 -3.40 39.24 7.00
C ASN A 209 -4.01 40.62 7.16
N ASN A 210 -4.43 41.24 6.05
CA ASN A 210 -4.99 42.58 6.04
C ASN A 210 -6.34 42.67 5.25
N ALA A 211 -6.80 41.55 4.72
CA ALA A 211 -8.02 41.44 3.93
C ALA A 211 -8.75 40.11 4.20
N GLY A 212 -9.92 39.96 3.61
CA GLY A 212 -10.74 38.75 3.64
C GLY A 212 -11.69 38.65 4.83
N ASP A 213 -12.73 37.84 4.66
CA ASP A 213 -13.80 37.66 5.65
C ASP A 213 -13.53 36.57 6.66
N VAL A 214 -12.61 35.64 6.34
CA VAL A 214 -12.24 34.51 7.20
C VAL A 214 -10.95 34.83 7.97
N GLN A 215 -11.01 34.71 9.30
CA GLN A 215 -9.80 34.88 10.10
C GLN A 215 -8.84 33.70 9.92
N PRO A 216 -7.53 33.94 9.84
CA PRO A 216 -6.52 32.87 9.68
C PRO A 216 -6.59 31.78 10.75
N THR A 217 -6.86 32.17 12.01
CA THR A 217 -7.03 31.24 13.13
C THR A 217 -8.23 30.33 12.99
N ASP A 218 -9.34 30.87 12.47
CA ASP A 218 -10.58 30.09 12.26
C ASP A 218 -10.39 29.09 11.12
N ALA A 219 -9.71 29.52 10.03
CA ALA A 219 -9.32 28.62 8.96
C ALA A 219 -8.42 27.48 9.44
N ALA A 220 -7.45 27.74 10.34
CA ALA A 220 -6.60 26.72 10.94
C ALA A 220 -7.41 25.74 11.82
N GLN A 221 -8.43 26.23 12.56
CA GLN A 221 -9.31 25.34 13.32
C GLN A 221 -10.16 24.45 12.39
N ILE A 222 -10.66 24.99 11.29
CA ILE A 222 -11.38 24.21 10.26
C ILE A 222 -10.44 23.14 9.68
N ALA A 223 -9.18 23.49 9.38
CA ALA A 223 -8.19 22.51 8.91
C ALA A 223 -8.02 21.34 9.90
N LYS A 224 -7.91 21.65 11.19
CA LYS A 224 -7.85 20.64 12.26
C LYS A 224 -9.09 19.73 12.29
N LEU A 225 -10.29 20.30 12.18
CA LEU A 225 -11.54 19.53 12.17
C LEU A 225 -11.66 18.61 10.95
N LEU A 226 -11.13 19.04 9.80
CA LEU A 226 -11.09 18.25 8.56
C LEU A 226 -9.97 17.21 8.56
N GLY A 227 -9.11 17.17 9.59
CA GLY A 227 -7.92 16.32 9.65
C GLY A 227 -6.85 16.72 8.63
N VAL A 228 -6.85 17.99 8.19
CA VAL A 228 -5.85 18.55 7.27
C VAL A 228 -4.69 19.10 8.09
N ARG A 229 -3.47 18.69 7.74
CA ARG A 229 -2.25 19.24 8.33
C ARG A 229 -1.82 20.47 7.55
N LEU A 230 -1.64 21.58 8.26
CA LEU A 230 -1.25 22.85 7.68
C LEU A 230 0.25 23.11 7.90
N TYR A 231 0.99 23.25 6.82
CA TYR A 231 2.33 23.79 6.80
C TYR A 231 2.29 25.23 6.34
N THR A 232 2.96 26.11 7.08
CA THR A 232 3.04 27.52 6.74
C THR A 232 4.47 27.90 6.39
N ILE A 233 4.67 28.59 5.30
CA ILE A 233 5.99 29.00 4.79
C ILE A 233 6.02 30.53 4.64
N GLY A 234 6.88 31.17 5.40
CA GLY A 234 7.16 32.60 5.24
C GLY A 234 8.26 32.81 4.20
N ALA A 235 7.93 33.36 3.05
CA ALA A 235 8.89 33.66 1.98
C ALA A 235 9.55 35.03 2.23
N ILE A 236 10.57 35.07 3.09
CA ILE A 236 11.18 36.31 3.57
C ILE A 236 12.68 36.21 3.47
N ALA A 237 13.32 37.12 2.72
CA ALA A 237 14.77 37.21 2.69
C ALA A 237 15.38 37.46 4.09
N ALA A 238 16.55 36.90 4.37
CA ALA A 238 17.20 36.94 5.68
C ALA A 238 17.40 38.37 6.21
N ARG A 239 17.51 39.37 5.33
CA ARG A 239 17.70 40.79 5.65
C ARG A 239 16.47 41.66 5.39
N SER A 240 15.35 41.05 4.97
CA SER A 240 14.11 41.79 4.71
C SER A 240 13.45 42.18 6.03
N ARG A 241 12.97 43.44 6.11
CA ARG A 241 12.08 43.92 7.18
C ARG A 241 10.59 43.65 6.82
N ALA A 242 10.30 42.66 6.01
CA ALA A 242 8.94 42.33 5.70
C ALA A 242 8.16 42.01 6.98
N ASP A 243 7.02 42.61 7.11
CA ASP A 243 6.14 42.52 8.28
C ASP A 243 5.32 41.21 8.17
N VAL A 244 5.98 40.07 8.29
CA VAL A 244 5.27 38.78 8.36
C VAL A 244 4.92 38.49 9.80
N ASP A 245 3.66 38.18 10.06
CA ASP A 245 3.26 37.67 11.38
C ASP A 245 3.66 36.20 11.54
N GLU A 246 4.96 35.96 11.77
CA GLU A 246 5.50 34.63 12.00
C GLU A 246 4.82 33.94 13.20
N ALA A 247 4.42 34.69 14.22
CA ALA A 247 3.75 34.16 15.39
C ALA A 247 2.36 33.63 15.04
N LEU A 248 1.64 34.30 14.15
CA LEU A 248 0.34 33.82 13.63
C LEU A 248 0.54 32.55 12.79
N MET A 249 1.46 32.57 11.85
CA MET A 249 1.72 31.42 10.97
C MET A 249 2.14 30.18 11.76
N LYS A 250 2.98 30.35 12.77
CA LYS A 250 3.39 29.28 13.67
C LYS A 250 2.20 28.72 14.47
N ARG A 251 1.37 29.57 15.05
CA ARG A 251 0.15 29.14 15.74
C ARG A 251 -0.81 28.37 14.82
N MET A 252 -0.98 28.84 13.58
CA MET A 252 -1.84 28.17 12.60
C MET A 252 -1.36 26.74 12.29
N SER A 253 -0.06 26.57 11.99
CA SER A 253 0.51 25.27 11.70
C SER A 253 0.48 24.34 12.93
N GLU A 254 0.87 24.81 14.10
CA GLU A 254 0.85 24.05 15.35
C GLU A 254 -0.56 23.56 15.73
N THR A 255 -1.60 24.34 15.44
CA THR A 255 -3.01 23.98 15.69
C THR A 255 -3.39 22.66 15.01
N THR A 256 -2.81 22.37 13.84
CA THR A 256 -3.08 21.18 13.01
C THR A 256 -2.03 20.09 13.15
N GLY A 257 -0.98 20.31 13.95
CA GLY A 257 0.17 19.41 14.08
C GLY A 257 1.14 19.50 12.90
N GLY A 258 1.08 20.57 12.12
CA GLY A 258 2.05 20.93 11.09
C GLY A 258 3.20 21.79 11.66
N LEU A 259 4.01 22.34 10.76
CA LEU A 259 5.20 23.14 11.12
C LEU A 259 5.21 24.48 10.35
N TYR A 260 5.81 25.49 10.95
CA TYR A 260 6.16 26.73 10.29
C TYR A 260 7.60 26.68 9.79
N TYR A 261 7.81 27.15 8.58
CA TYR A 261 9.14 27.30 7.99
C TYR A 261 9.37 28.73 7.52
N ARG A 262 10.62 29.17 7.65
CA ARG A 262 11.09 30.42 7.07
C ARG A 262 11.99 30.12 5.88
N ALA A 263 11.60 30.52 4.70
CA ALA A 263 12.40 30.37 3.49
C ALA A 263 13.07 31.71 3.14
N SER A 264 14.39 31.76 3.31
CA SER A 264 15.19 32.98 3.08
C SER A 264 15.70 33.10 1.64
N ASP A 265 15.69 32.04 0.90
CA ASP A 265 16.15 31.93 -0.48
C ASP A 265 15.48 30.75 -1.20
N GLU A 266 15.75 30.59 -2.48
CA GLU A 266 15.17 29.52 -3.31
C GLU A 266 15.56 28.13 -2.81
N THR A 267 16.79 27.93 -2.36
CA THR A 267 17.26 26.64 -1.85
C THR A 267 16.53 26.24 -0.58
N ALA A 268 16.41 27.17 0.37
CA ALA A 268 15.67 26.95 1.61
C ALA A 268 14.20 26.60 1.34
N LEU A 269 13.55 27.30 0.39
CA LEU A 269 12.17 27.02 0.00
C LEU A 269 12.03 25.62 -0.60
N ARG A 270 12.94 25.20 -1.47
CA ARG A 270 12.98 23.85 -2.07
C ARG A 270 13.18 22.76 -1.03
N ASP A 271 14.07 22.98 -0.07
CA ASP A 271 14.35 22.03 1.00
C ASP A 271 13.14 21.85 1.94
N VAL A 272 12.41 22.93 2.24
CA VAL A 272 11.15 22.89 3.00
C VAL A 272 10.11 21.98 2.31
N TYR A 273 9.91 22.15 1.01
CA TYR A 273 8.95 21.31 0.28
C TYR A 273 9.34 19.82 0.28
N ARG A 274 10.64 19.52 0.13
CA ARG A 274 11.13 18.14 0.24
C ARG A 274 10.93 17.55 1.63
N GLU A 275 11.18 18.35 2.67
CA GLU A 275 11.02 17.92 4.05
C GLU A 275 9.54 17.59 4.32
N ILE A 276 8.60 18.46 3.93
CA ILE A 276 7.16 18.23 4.05
C ILE A 276 6.77 16.94 3.35
N GLN A 277 7.22 16.72 2.12
CA GLN A 277 6.93 15.51 1.37
C GLN A 277 7.44 14.24 2.08
N THR A 278 8.65 14.30 2.63
CA THR A 278 9.25 13.18 3.36
C THR A 278 8.48 12.87 4.65
N LEU A 279 8.14 13.91 5.43
CA LEU A 279 7.38 13.78 6.68
C LEU A 279 6.00 13.17 6.46
N GLU A 280 5.30 13.61 5.42
CA GLU A 280 3.94 13.13 5.15
C GLU A 280 3.92 11.71 4.57
N LYS A 281 4.84 11.37 3.67
CA LYS A 281 5.00 10.00 3.15
C LYS A 281 5.35 9.01 4.27
N ALA A 282 6.23 9.39 5.20
CA ALA A 282 6.57 8.56 6.34
C ALA A 282 5.37 8.29 7.28
N ARG A 283 4.42 9.22 7.38
CA ARG A 283 3.23 9.10 8.25
C ARG A 283 2.14 8.23 7.65
N VAL A 284 1.96 8.28 6.34
CA VAL A 284 0.97 7.45 5.65
C VAL A 284 1.40 5.98 5.63
N GLY A 285 2.70 5.73 5.78
CA GLY A 285 3.31 4.40 5.85
C GLY A 285 3.38 3.71 4.49
N THR A 286 4.01 2.56 4.48
CA THR A 286 4.05 1.67 3.32
C THR A 286 3.08 0.51 3.55
N ARG A 287 2.33 0.11 2.54
CA ARG A 287 1.63 -1.18 2.52
C ARG A 287 2.57 -2.21 1.93
N ALA A 288 2.95 -3.19 2.72
CA ALA A 288 3.61 -4.37 2.18
C ALA A 288 2.62 -5.09 1.25
N PHE A 289 2.81 -4.96 -0.04
CA PHE A 289 2.11 -5.78 -1.03
C PHE A 289 2.84 -7.12 -1.08
N ILE A 290 2.23 -8.14 -0.47
CA ILE A 290 2.78 -9.50 -0.51
C ILE A 290 2.22 -10.13 -1.78
N SER A 291 3.05 -10.28 -2.80
CA SER A 291 2.67 -11.10 -3.95
C SER A 291 2.87 -12.56 -3.57
N THR A 292 1.78 -13.30 -3.54
CA THR A 292 1.77 -14.74 -3.30
C THR A 292 1.54 -15.47 -4.60
N GLU A 293 2.34 -16.49 -4.87
CA GLU A 293 2.11 -17.42 -5.97
C GLU A 293 1.46 -18.69 -5.43
N ASP A 294 0.37 -19.11 -6.06
CA ASP A 294 -0.34 -20.33 -5.69
C ASP A 294 0.51 -21.56 -6.05
N ALA A 295 0.92 -22.30 -5.04
CA ALA A 295 1.69 -23.52 -5.18
C ALA A 295 0.79 -24.79 -5.08
N SER A 296 -0.54 -24.68 -5.13
CA SER A 296 -1.45 -25.81 -4.98
C SER A 296 -1.42 -26.76 -6.19
N LEU A 297 -1.25 -26.22 -7.41
CA LEU A 297 -1.32 -26.97 -8.67
C LEU A 297 -0.36 -28.15 -8.75
N PRO A 298 0.96 -28.03 -8.45
CA PRO A 298 1.89 -29.15 -8.50
C PRO A 298 1.53 -30.27 -7.52
N PHE A 299 1.01 -29.94 -6.33
CA PHE A 299 0.56 -30.94 -5.37
C PHE A 299 -0.73 -31.64 -5.82
N ALA A 300 -1.66 -30.91 -6.42
CA ALA A 300 -2.89 -31.48 -6.99
C ALA A 300 -2.57 -32.42 -8.15
N ALA A 301 -1.70 -32.01 -9.08
CA ALA A 301 -1.28 -32.83 -10.20
C ALA A 301 -0.55 -34.10 -9.76
N ALA A 302 0.38 -34.00 -8.80
CA ALA A 302 1.09 -35.13 -8.24
C ALA A 302 0.13 -36.12 -7.54
N GLY A 303 -0.78 -35.60 -6.70
CA GLY A 303 -1.76 -36.41 -6.00
C GLY A 303 -2.73 -37.14 -6.95
N ALA A 304 -3.27 -36.47 -7.94
CA ALA A 304 -4.15 -37.06 -8.95
C ALA A 304 -3.38 -38.09 -9.81
N GLY A 305 -2.16 -37.78 -10.23
CA GLY A 305 -1.32 -38.73 -11.00
C GLY A 305 -1.00 -39.98 -10.22
N LEU A 306 -0.67 -39.88 -8.94
CA LEU A 306 -0.41 -41.03 -8.07
C LEU A 306 -1.65 -41.89 -7.85
N LEU A 307 -2.86 -41.29 -7.71
CA LEU A 307 -4.12 -42.03 -7.62
C LEU A 307 -4.45 -42.75 -8.92
N ALA A 308 -4.28 -42.08 -10.06
CA ALA A 308 -4.48 -42.69 -11.37
C ALA A 308 -3.52 -43.89 -11.58
N LEU A 309 -2.25 -43.73 -11.24
CA LEU A 309 -1.24 -44.79 -11.29
C LEU A 309 -1.63 -45.95 -10.38
N GLN A 310 -2.06 -45.68 -9.15
CA GLN A 310 -2.49 -46.69 -8.20
C GLN A 310 -3.68 -47.46 -8.75
N PHE A 311 -4.67 -46.78 -9.34
CA PHE A 311 -5.86 -47.38 -9.93
C PHE A 311 -5.49 -48.29 -11.11
N LEU A 312 -4.63 -47.83 -12.01
CA LEU A 312 -4.12 -48.64 -13.13
C LEU A 312 -3.37 -49.87 -12.65
N LEU A 313 -2.49 -49.74 -11.67
CA LEU A 313 -1.75 -50.87 -11.09
C LEU A 313 -2.72 -51.89 -10.44
N ALA A 314 -3.72 -51.42 -9.74
CA ALA A 314 -4.72 -52.29 -9.11
C ALA A 314 -5.54 -53.08 -10.12
N LEU A 315 -5.88 -52.47 -11.28
CA LEU A 315 -6.68 -53.11 -12.35
C LEU A 315 -5.86 -54.03 -13.25
N THR A 316 -4.58 -53.76 -13.44
CA THR A 316 -3.69 -54.50 -14.37
C THR A 316 -2.82 -55.50 -13.65
N VAL A 317 -1.82 -55.05 -12.94
CA VAL A 317 -0.76 -55.89 -12.34
C VAL A 317 -1.23 -56.66 -11.09
N PHE A 318 -2.07 -55.99 -10.27
CA PHE A 318 -2.52 -56.50 -8.97
C PHE A 318 -4.00 -56.91 -8.98
N ARG A 319 -4.56 -57.16 -10.18
CA ARG A 319 -5.95 -57.66 -10.34
C ARG A 319 -6.16 -58.90 -9.52
N ARG A 320 -7.23 -58.95 -8.71
CA ARG A 320 -7.70 -60.19 -8.07
C ARG A 320 -8.49 -60.94 -9.13
N THR A 321 -7.95 -61.99 -9.70
CA THR A 321 -8.77 -63.00 -10.34
C THR A 321 -9.38 -63.85 -9.22
N PRO A 322 -10.69 -64.11 -9.28
CA PRO A 322 -11.39 -64.90 -8.30
C PRO A 322 -10.84 -66.35 -8.26
#